data_1f37fa1879d250780905a05feaa59130
#
_entry.id   1f37fa1879d250780905a05feaa59130
#
_cell.length_a   1.000
_cell.length_b   1.000
_cell.length_c   1.000
_cell.angle_alpha   90.00
_cell.angle_beta   90.00
_cell.angle_gamma   90.00
#
_symmetry.space_group_name_H-M   'P 1'
#
loop_
_entity.id
_entity.type
_entity.pdbx_description
1 polymer ?
#
loop_
_entity_poly.entity_id
_entity_poly.type
_entity_poly.pdbx_seq_one_letter_code
_entity_poly.pdbx_strand_id
1 'polypeptide(L)'
;MHENLIILAGGASSRMKKETTTGLSSELTVQANTRTKSLISIDAAGRPVMDYLLYNAKKSGYTKIFIVIGENGGLMKEFYGAEDKGNDFHGLRINYAVQYIPKNRVKPFGTADALCQAIIQYPQLRNDSYTVCNSDNLYSIEALQALREINHPNAFMSYDRDALQFPIERIAQFALVSLDNEGFLEKIIEKPSVIDSQRYKDKEDKLRVSMNVFKFNGAMFQDYIDNCPVSAKRNEKELPTALLNMVKENKQSVIGIPISEHVPDLTSKEDIAILKKYIEKEYVDMNWD
;
A
#
# COMPACT_ATOMS: atom_id res chain seq x y z
N MET A 1 3.02 -6.66 -19.26
CA MET A 1 3.13 -5.40 -18.48
C MET A 1 1.77 -4.76 -18.40
N HIS A 2 1.45 -4.05 -17.32
CA HIS A 2 0.20 -3.32 -17.12
C HIS A 2 0.49 -1.87 -16.69
N GLU A 3 -0.51 -0.99 -16.77
CA GLU A 3 -0.33 0.46 -16.54
C GLU A 3 -1.12 0.96 -15.32
N ASN A 4 -1.90 0.08 -14.66
CA ASN A 4 -2.84 0.45 -13.63
C ASN A 4 -2.21 0.31 -12.24
N LEU A 5 -2.20 1.39 -11.46
CA LEU A 5 -1.85 1.39 -10.03
C LEU A 5 -3.03 1.88 -9.22
N ILE A 6 -3.47 1.10 -8.24
CA ILE A 6 -4.52 1.44 -7.29
C ILE A 6 -3.86 1.79 -5.96
N ILE A 7 -4.08 3.00 -5.45
CA ILE A 7 -3.50 3.49 -4.20
C ILE A 7 -4.62 3.61 -3.16
N LEU A 8 -4.53 2.86 -2.06
CA LEU A 8 -5.51 2.86 -0.99
C LEU A 8 -5.25 4.02 -0.02
N ALA A 9 -6.00 5.11 -0.15
CA ALA A 9 -5.85 6.34 0.63
C ALA A 9 -7.08 6.69 1.51
N GLY A 10 -8.09 5.83 1.56
CA GLY A 10 -9.35 6.03 2.32
C GLY A 10 -9.26 5.73 3.83
N GLY A 11 -8.09 5.36 4.35
CA GLY A 11 -7.91 4.96 5.74
C GLY A 11 -8.15 6.11 6.75
N ALA A 12 -8.66 5.79 7.95
CA ALA A 12 -9.02 6.76 9.00
C ALA A 12 -7.84 7.49 9.65
N SER A 13 -6.60 7.06 9.41
CA SER A 13 -5.35 7.63 9.99
C SER A 13 -5.35 7.73 11.53
N SER A 14 -6.02 6.81 12.22
CA SER A 14 -6.29 6.90 13.67
C SER A 14 -5.04 6.96 14.54
N ARG A 15 -3.93 6.31 14.16
CA ARG A 15 -2.66 6.36 14.89
C ARG A 15 -1.98 7.72 14.76
N MET A 16 -2.01 8.32 13.57
CA MET A 16 -1.48 9.64 13.29
C MET A 16 -2.20 10.74 14.09
N LYS A 17 -3.51 10.59 14.30
CA LYS A 17 -4.36 11.57 15.00
C LYS A 17 -4.34 11.46 16.52
N LYS A 18 -3.57 10.51 17.09
CA LYS A 18 -3.42 10.42 18.55
C LYS A 18 -2.62 11.62 19.09
N GLU A 19 -2.97 12.07 20.28
CA GLU A 19 -2.18 13.04 21.02
C GLU A 19 -0.86 12.40 21.45
N THR A 20 0.25 12.96 20.96
CA THR A 20 1.60 12.60 21.36
C THR A 20 2.45 13.86 21.41
N THR A 21 3.35 13.93 22.38
CA THR A 21 4.33 15.02 22.46
C THR A 21 5.46 14.70 21.46
N THR A 22 5.41 15.35 20.30
CA THR A 22 6.46 15.23 19.28
C THR A 22 7.11 16.61 19.13
N GLY A 23 8.37 16.67 18.77
CA GLY A 23 9.06 17.92 18.43
C GLY A 23 8.65 18.52 17.08
N LEU A 24 7.42 18.23 16.59
CA LEU A 24 6.90 18.77 15.34
C LEU A 24 6.53 20.24 15.48
N SER A 25 6.64 21.00 14.38
CA SER A 25 6.09 22.36 14.31
C SER A 25 4.58 22.35 14.52
N SER A 26 4.03 23.49 14.92
CA SER A 26 2.57 23.66 15.09
C SER A 26 1.82 23.34 13.80
N GLU A 27 2.33 23.77 12.65
CA GLU A 27 1.75 23.52 11.34
C GLU A 27 1.70 22.01 10.99
N LEU A 28 2.80 21.28 11.15
CA LEU A 28 2.84 19.83 10.91
C LEU A 28 1.94 19.07 11.89
N THR A 29 1.82 19.55 13.12
CA THR A 29 0.90 18.97 14.10
C THR A 29 -0.56 19.14 13.67
N VAL A 30 -0.94 20.27 13.13
CA VAL A 30 -2.28 20.52 12.56
C VAL A 30 -2.51 19.59 11.37
N GLN A 31 -1.57 19.50 10.44
CA GLN A 31 -1.68 18.59 9.28
C GLN A 31 -1.83 17.13 9.73
N ALA A 32 -1.01 16.66 10.69
CA ALA A 32 -1.07 15.29 11.20
C ALA A 32 -2.42 14.95 11.87
N ASN A 33 -3.08 15.94 12.49
CA ASN A 33 -4.37 15.76 13.14
C ASN A 33 -5.56 15.83 12.18
N THR A 34 -5.44 16.54 11.06
CA THR A 34 -6.58 16.86 10.17
C THR A 34 -6.53 16.18 8.82
N ARG A 35 -5.33 15.96 8.25
CA ARG A 35 -5.17 15.39 6.91
C ARG A 35 -5.14 13.86 6.91
N THR A 36 -5.38 13.27 5.75
CA THR A 36 -4.96 11.90 5.48
C THR A 36 -3.42 11.85 5.48
N LYS A 37 -2.84 10.73 5.94
CA LYS A 37 -1.38 10.59 6.15
C LYS A 37 -0.57 10.93 4.90
N SER A 38 -1.00 10.43 3.75
CA SER A 38 -0.33 10.64 2.47
C SER A 38 -0.28 12.10 2.00
N LEU A 39 -1.09 12.99 2.61
CA LEU A 39 -1.11 14.43 2.31
C LEU A 39 -0.41 15.30 3.38
N ILE A 40 0.31 14.69 4.31
CA ILE A 40 1.17 15.41 5.26
C ILE A 40 2.44 15.84 4.53
N SER A 41 2.77 17.13 4.62
CA SER A 41 3.99 17.71 4.03
C SER A 41 5.24 17.14 4.69
N ILE A 42 6.19 16.66 3.87
CA ILE A 42 7.41 15.99 4.35
C ILE A 42 8.71 16.59 3.81
N ASP A 43 8.64 17.64 3.04
CA ASP A 43 9.82 18.38 2.59
C ASP A 43 9.69 19.89 2.83
N ALA A 44 10.76 20.63 2.52
CA ALA A 44 10.78 22.08 2.67
C ALA A 44 9.88 22.83 1.68
N ALA A 45 9.54 22.22 0.55
CA ALA A 45 8.62 22.77 -0.45
C ALA A 45 7.15 22.50 -0.12
N GLY A 46 6.87 21.77 0.98
CA GLY A 46 5.50 21.42 1.40
C GLY A 46 4.90 20.24 0.63
N ARG A 47 5.70 19.50 -0.14
CA ARG A 47 5.22 18.33 -0.89
C ARG A 47 4.83 17.19 0.05
N PRO A 48 3.68 16.54 -0.19
CA PRO A 48 3.24 15.41 0.62
C PRO A 48 3.92 14.08 0.21
N VAL A 49 3.78 13.06 1.07
CA VAL A 49 4.30 11.69 0.80
C VAL A 49 3.78 11.13 -0.53
N MET A 50 2.53 11.43 -0.86
CA MET A 50 1.89 10.97 -2.09
C MET A 50 2.62 11.42 -3.36
N ASP A 51 3.22 12.61 -3.38
CA ASP A 51 3.99 13.09 -4.53
C ASP A 51 5.17 12.18 -4.85
N TYR A 52 5.86 11.70 -3.82
CA TYR A 52 7.01 10.79 -3.98
C TYR A 52 6.56 9.39 -4.42
N LEU A 53 5.43 8.91 -3.91
CA LEU A 53 4.84 7.65 -4.38
C LEU A 53 4.41 7.75 -5.84
N LEU A 54 3.77 8.85 -6.24
CA LEU A 54 3.37 9.10 -7.63
C LEU A 54 4.58 9.26 -8.56
N TYR A 55 5.63 9.93 -8.07
CA TYR A 55 6.91 10.04 -8.79
C TYR A 55 7.51 8.66 -9.07
N ASN A 56 7.63 7.81 -8.05
CA ASN A 56 8.15 6.46 -8.19
C ASN A 56 7.26 5.62 -9.14
N ALA A 57 5.95 5.76 -9.05
CA ALA A 57 5.01 5.10 -9.96
C ALA A 57 5.22 5.53 -11.41
N LYS A 58 5.38 6.83 -11.68
CA LYS A 58 5.68 7.33 -13.02
C LYS A 58 7.00 6.77 -13.55
N LYS A 59 8.07 6.86 -12.76
CA LYS A 59 9.40 6.35 -13.16
C LYS A 59 9.41 4.83 -13.37
N SER A 60 8.52 4.09 -12.69
CA SER A 60 8.30 2.64 -12.90
C SER A 60 7.44 2.33 -14.14
N GLY A 61 6.91 3.35 -14.83
CA GLY A 61 6.13 3.21 -16.06
C GLY A 61 4.63 2.99 -15.87
N TYR A 62 4.06 3.24 -14.68
CA TYR A 62 2.61 3.36 -14.52
C TYR A 62 2.13 4.66 -15.16
N THR A 63 0.95 4.62 -15.77
CA THR A 63 0.34 5.78 -16.44
C THR A 63 -1.07 6.07 -15.94
N LYS A 64 -1.76 5.08 -15.38
CA LYS A 64 -3.13 5.17 -14.88
C LYS A 64 -3.16 4.91 -13.38
N ILE A 65 -3.47 5.94 -12.63
CA ILE A 65 -3.52 5.91 -11.17
C ILE A 65 -4.98 5.98 -10.72
N PHE A 66 -5.38 5.08 -9.83
CA PHE A 66 -6.69 5.05 -9.19
C PHE A 66 -6.48 5.26 -7.70
N ILE A 67 -6.78 6.47 -7.20
CA ILE A 67 -6.65 6.79 -5.77
C ILE A 67 -8.00 6.50 -5.10
N VAL A 68 -8.00 5.53 -4.18
CA VAL A 68 -9.18 5.23 -3.38
C VAL A 68 -9.21 6.17 -2.19
N ILE A 69 -10.17 7.09 -2.18
CA ILE A 69 -10.37 8.13 -1.15
C ILE A 69 -11.61 7.82 -0.31
N GLY A 70 -11.68 8.37 0.90
CA GLY A 70 -12.93 8.38 1.66
C GLY A 70 -13.91 9.43 1.14
N GLU A 71 -15.14 9.43 1.66
CA GLU A 71 -16.22 10.38 1.28
C GLU A 71 -15.80 11.85 1.44
N ASN A 72 -14.89 12.15 2.36
CA ASN A 72 -14.34 13.49 2.60
C ASN A 72 -12.99 13.72 1.87
N GLY A 73 -12.81 13.14 0.69
CA GLY A 73 -11.57 13.17 -0.07
C GLY A 73 -11.26 14.49 -0.81
N GLY A 74 -11.94 15.59 -0.51
CA GLY A 74 -11.79 16.87 -1.22
C GLY A 74 -10.34 17.38 -1.26
N LEU A 75 -9.61 17.26 -0.16
CA LEU A 75 -8.20 17.68 -0.13
C LEU A 75 -7.32 16.92 -1.12
N MET A 76 -7.58 15.62 -1.37
CA MET A 76 -6.86 14.86 -2.39
C MET A 76 -7.09 15.46 -3.79
N LYS A 77 -8.31 15.91 -4.07
CA LYS A 77 -8.66 16.54 -5.33
C LYS A 77 -8.04 17.93 -5.51
N GLU A 78 -7.85 18.69 -4.42
CA GLU A 78 -7.12 19.96 -4.45
C GLU A 78 -5.65 19.76 -4.89
N PHE A 79 -5.01 18.66 -4.50
CA PHE A 79 -3.61 18.37 -4.85
C PHE A 79 -3.46 17.80 -6.27
N TYR A 80 -4.34 16.88 -6.70
CA TYR A 80 -4.10 16.06 -7.89
C TYR A 80 -5.16 16.20 -8.97
N GLY A 81 -6.02 17.23 -8.88
CA GLY A 81 -7.04 17.58 -9.85
C GLY A 81 -8.46 17.35 -9.36
N ALA A 82 -9.35 18.28 -9.70
CA ALA A 82 -10.69 18.39 -9.14
C ALA A 82 -11.69 17.38 -9.70
N GLU A 83 -11.45 16.86 -10.91
CA GLU A 83 -12.36 15.96 -11.61
C GLU A 83 -12.30 14.55 -11.02
N ASP A 84 -13.41 13.81 -11.09
CA ASP A 84 -13.43 12.41 -10.62
C ASP A 84 -12.53 11.50 -11.47
N LYS A 85 -12.31 11.84 -12.74
CA LYS A 85 -11.58 11.01 -13.69
C LYS A 85 -10.70 11.83 -14.62
N GLY A 86 -9.53 11.29 -14.94
CA GLY A 86 -8.69 11.74 -16.03
C GLY A 86 -7.92 13.02 -15.79
N ASN A 87 -7.70 13.41 -14.52
CA ASN A 87 -6.82 14.55 -14.23
C ASN A 87 -5.39 14.23 -14.67
N ASP A 88 -4.70 15.21 -15.23
CA ASP A 88 -3.27 15.11 -15.51
C ASP A 88 -2.46 15.59 -14.29
N PHE A 89 -1.53 14.75 -13.85
CA PHE A 89 -0.52 15.11 -12.86
C PHE A 89 0.84 14.63 -13.33
N HIS A 90 1.62 15.54 -13.92
CA HIS A 90 2.92 15.22 -14.50
C HIS A 90 2.90 14.07 -15.53
N GLY A 91 1.84 13.97 -16.34
CA GLY A 91 1.64 12.89 -17.31
C GLY A 91 1.04 11.60 -16.75
N LEU A 92 0.78 11.51 -15.43
CA LEU A 92 -0.02 10.47 -14.83
C LEU A 92 -1.51 10.81 -14.94
N ARG A 93 -2.33 9.84 -15.36
CA ARG A 93 -3.78 9.97 -15.41
C ARG A 93 -4.39 9.61 -14.07
N ILE A 94 -4.73 10.60 -13.26
CA ILE A 94 -5.32 10.41 -11.92
C ILE A 94 -6.83 10.23 -12.01
N ASN A 95 -7.33 9.19 -11.34
CA ASN A 95 -8.74 8.87 -11.20
C ASN A 95 -9.04 8.61 -9.72
N TYR A 96 -10.22 9.03 -9.23
CA TYR A 96 -10.62 8.78 -7.84
C TYR A 96 -11.72 7.73 -7.79
N ALA A 97 -11.58 6.81 -6.83
CA ALA A 97 -12.66 5.93 -6.41
C ALA A 97 -13.02 6.28 -4.96
N VAL A 98 -14.30 6.41 -4.67
CA VAL A 98 -14.75 6.72 -3.30
C VAL A 98 -15.08 5.43 -2.56
N GLN A 99 -14.41 5.19 -1.42
CA GLN A 99 -14.79 4.15 -0.49
C GLN A 99 -15.89 4.69 0.45
N TYR A 100 -17.12 4.29 0.22
CA TYR A 100 -18.26 4.62 1.06
C TYR A 100 -18.28 3.78 2.33
N ILE A 101 -18.60 4.42 3.44
CA ILE A 101 -18.77 3.74 4.72
C ILE A 101 -20.20 3.20 4.81
N PRO A 102 -20.42 1.87 5.02
CA PRO A 102 -21.77 1.33 5.19
C PRO A 102 -22.52 2.01 6.32
N LYS A 103 -23.84 2.23 6.16
CA LYS A 103 -24.72 2.99 7.09
C LYS A 103 -24.64 2.56 8.56
N ASN A 104 -24.35 1.30 8.79
CA ASN A 104 -24.21 0.69 10.14
C ASN A 104 -22.78 0.73 10.69
N ARG A 105 -21.87 1.49 10.08
CA ARG A 105 -20.46 1.58 10.47
C ARG A 105 -20.03 3.04 10.64
N VAL A 106 -18.98 3.24 11.42
CA VAL A 106 -18.34 4.55 11.63
C VAL A 106 -16.93 4.64 11.04
N LYS A 107 -16.43 3.53 10.46
CA LYS A 107 -15.11 3.43 9.85
C LYS A 107 -15.18 2.70 8.52
N PRO A 108 -14.24 2.94 7.60
CA PRO A 108 -14.10 2.16 6.36
C PRO A 108 -14.09 0.65 6.63
N PHE A 109 -14.58 -0.13 5.68
CA PHE A 109 -14.77 -1.57 5.87
C PHE A 109 -13.53 -2.41 5.54
N GLY A 110 -12.38 -1.79 5.38
CA GLY A 110 -11.09 -2.45 5.19
C GLY A 110 -10.57 -2.35 3.76
N THR A 111 -9.39 -2.94 3.53
CA THR A 111 -8.64 -2.80 2.27
C THR A 111 -9.21 -3.61 1.11
N ALA A 112 -9.81 -4.78 1.38
CA ALA A 112 -10.50 -5.54 0.35
C ALA A 112 -11.79 -4.86 -0.09
N ASP A 113 -12.54 -4.26 0.85
CA ASP A 113 -13.71 -3.44 0.54
C ASP A 113 -13.33 -2.20 -0.30
N ALA A 114 -12.24 -1.54 0.04
CA ALA A 114 -11.73 -0.39 -0.72
C ALA A 114 -11.44 -0.77 -2.18
N LEU A 115 -10.75 -1.88 -2.40
CA LEU A 115 -10.47 -2.40 -3.74
C LEU A 115 -11.75 -2.82 -4.47
N CYS A 116 -12.68 -3.51 -3.80
CA CYS A 116 -13.98 -3.90 -4.37
C CYS A 116 -14.74 -2.65 -4.86
N GLN A 117 -14.85 -1.62 -4.04
CA GLN A 117 -15.55 -0.38 -4.42
C GLN A 117 -14.85 0.37 -5.56
N ALA A 118 -13.51 0.34 -5.64
CA ALA A 118 -12.77 0.88 -6.77
C ALA A 118 -13.09 0.13 -8.08
N ILE A 119 -13.15 -1.20 -8.04
CA ILE A 119 -13.47 -2.03 -9.20
C ILE A 119 -14.94 -1.83 -9.64
N ILE A 120 -15.88 -1.62 -8.71
CA ILE A 120 -17.28 -1.29 -9.03
C ILE A 120 -17.35 0.05 -9.80
N GLN A 121 -16.59 1.06 -9.41
CA GLN A 121 -16.56 2.39 -10.05
C GLN A 121 -15.76 2.42 -11.36
N TYR A 122 -14.82 1.47 -11.52
CA TYR A 122 -13.96 1.28 -12.69
C TYR A 122 -14.01 -0.17 -13.19
N PRO A 123 -15.13 -0.61 -13.83
CA PRO A 123 -15.38 -2.01 -14.17
C PRO A 123 -14.33 -2.66 -15.08
N GLN A 124 -13.57 -1.87 -15.85
CA GLN A 124 -12.47 -2.39 -16.68
C GLN A 124 -11.39 -3.10 -15.85
N LEU A 125 -11.21 -2.70 -14.58
CA LEU A 125 -10.25 -3.34 -13.68
C LEU A 125 -10.58 -4.81 -13.37
N ARG A 126 -11.82 -5.25 -13.61
CA ARG A 126 -12.21 -6.68 -13.49
C ARG A 126 -11.47 -7.58 -14.45
N ASN A 127 -11.09 -7.06 -15.61
CA ASN A 127 -10.42 -7.83 -16.67
C ASN A 127 -8.95 -7.42 -16.85
N ASP A 128 -8.57 -6.28 -16.32
CA ASP A 128 -7.21 -5.76 -16.42
C ASP A 128 -6.31 -6.31 -15.30
N SER A 129 -5.00 -6.30 -15.54
CA SER A 129 -4.03 -6.43 -14.45
C SER A 129 -3.79 -5.06 -13.80
N TYR A 130 -3.57 -5.07 -12.49
CA TYR A 130 -3.27 -3.87 -11.71
C TYR A 130 -2.34 -4.18 -10.54
N THR A 131 -1.59 -3.18 -10.11
CA THR A 131 -0.91 -3.19 -8.81
C THR A 131 -1.76 -2.44 -7.80
N VAL A 132 -1.84 -2.93 -6.56
CA VAL A 132 -2.49 -2.25 -5.45
C VAL A 132 -1.49 -2.05 -4.31
N CYS A 133 -1.49 -0.87 -3.71
CA CYS A 133 -0.61 -0.52 -2.60
C CYS A 133 -1.27 0.45 -1.61
N ASN A 134 -0.65 0.59 -0.44
CA ASN A 134 -1.04 1.60 0.54
C ASN A 134 -0.46 2.97 0.18
N SER A 135 -1.16 4.03 0.55
CA SER A 135 -0.75 5.42 0.29
C SER A 135 0.28 5.98 1.28
N ASP A 136 0.54 5.28 2.37
CA ASP A 136 1.42 5.70 3.46
C ASP A 136 2.77 4.97 3.48
N ASN A 137 3.00 4.09 2.52
CA ASN A 137 4.29 3.44 2.27
C ASN A 137 4.96 4.04 1.03
N LEU A 138 6.26 4.26 1.08
CA LEU A 138 7.04 4.75 -0.05
C LEU A 138 7.81 3.58 -0.68
N TYR A 139 7.19 2.96 -1.69
CA TYR A 139 7.80 1.85 -2.45
C TYR A 139 8.81 2.39 -3.46
N SER A 140 9.92 1.69 -3.65
CA SER A 140 10.96 2.05 -4.61
C SER A 140 10.49 1.94 -6.06
N ILE A 141 11.21 2.57 -6.98
CA ILE A 141 11.00 2.43 -8.42
C ILE A 141 11.18 0.97 -8.82
N GLU A 142 12.21 0.30 -8.30
CA GLU A 142 12.55 -1.09 -8.59
C GLU A 142 11.43 -2.05 -8.17
N ALA A 143 10.88 -1.87 -6.97
CA ALA A 143 9.78 -2.71 -6.48
C ALA A 143 8.51 -2.55 -7.32
N LEU A 144 8.14 -1.32 -7.63
CA LEU A 144 6.96 -1.02 -8.44
C LEU A 144 7.13 -1.51 -9.89
N GLN A 145 8.32 -1.33 -10.47
CA GLN A 145 8.64 -1.82 -11.81
C GLN A 145 8.62 -3.35 -11.86
N ALA A 146 9.20 -4.03 -10.89
CA ALA A 146 9.20 -5.49 -10.82
C ALA A 146 7.77 -6.06 -10.80
N LEU A 147 6.85 -5.48 -10.01
CA LEU A 147 5.43 -5.87 -10.01
C LEU A 147 4.73 -5.59 -11.33
N ARG A 148 5.03 -4.46 -11.97
CA ARG A 148 4.44 -4.09 -13.25
C ARG A 148 4.85 -5.04 -14.37
N GLU A 149 6.10 -5.50 -14.36
CA GLU A 149 6.72 -6.23 -15.47
C GLU A 149 6.66 -7.74 -15.34
N ILE A 150 6.53 -8.29 -14.12
CA ILE A 150 6.48 -9.73 -13.93
C ILE A 150 5.40 -10.39 -14.80
N ASN A 151 5.77 -11.48 -15.46
CA ASN A 151 4.83 -12.19 -16.33
C ASN A 151 3.83 -13.09 -15.58
N HIS A 152 4.02 -13.28 -14.26
CA HIS A 152 3.05 -14.04 -13.46
C HIS A 152 1.76 -13.22 -13.23
N PRO A 153 0.57 -13.83 -13.30
CA PRO A 153 -0.70 -13.10 -13.18
C PRO A 153 -0.86 -12.39 -11.84
N ASN A 154 -0.48 -13.03 -10.74
CA ASN A 154 -0.56 -12.43 -9.40
C ASN A 154 0.78 -12.54 -8.70
N ALA A 155 1.23 -11.46 -8.08
CA ALA A 155 2.51 -11.37 -7.42
C ALA A 155 2.47 -10.41 -6.22
N PHE A 156 3.48 -10.47 -5.38
CA PHE A 156 3.73 -9.46 -4.35
C PHE A 156 5.22 -9.23 -4.17
N MET A 157 5.59 -8.07 -3.62
CA MET A 157 6.98 -7.86 -3.22
C MET A 157 7.25 -8.59 -1.91
N SER A 158 8.21 -9.50 -1.95
CA SER A 158 8.65 -10.31 -0.83
C SER A 158 9.88 -9.68 -0.18
N TYR A 159 9.63 -8.68 0.70
CA TYR A 159 10.70 -7.93 1.34
C TYR A 159 11.44 -8.75 2.39
N ASP A 160 12.76 -8.65 2.37
CA ASP A 160 13.61 -9.12 3.46
C ASP A 160 13.29 -8.31 4.73
N ARG A 161 12.77 -8.98 5.77
CA ARG A 161 12.40 -8.32 7.01
C ARG A 161 13.57 -7.59 7.67
N ASP A 162 14.77 -8.15 7.57
CA ASP A 162 15.96 -7.62 8.23
C ASP A 162 16.56 -6.39 7.49
N ALA A 163 16.13 -6.15 6.24
CA ALA A 163 16.46 -4.93 5.51
C ALA A 163 15.58 -3.72 5.92
N LEU A 164 14.50 -3.94 6.66
CA LEU A 164 13.61 -2.88 7.11
C LEU A 164 14.23 -2.11 8.29
N GLN A 165 14.36 -0.80 8.15
CA GLN A 165 15.00 0.09 9.12
C GLN A 165 13.98 0.67 10.12
N PHE A 166 13.20 -0.21 10.78
CA PHE A 166 12.28 0.18 11.84
C PHE A 166 12.77 -0.31 13.20
N PRO A 167 12.26 0.23 14.31
CA PRO A 167 12.49 -0.35 15.64
C PRO A 167 12.07 -1.84 15.68
N ILE A 168 12.81 -2.65 16.41
CA ILE A 168 12.60 -4.12 16.48
C ILE A 168 11.16 -4.46 16.89
N GLU A 169 10.59 -3.68 17.82
CA GLU A 169 9.22 -3.87 18.32
C GLU A 169 8.18 -3.64 17.21
N ARG A 170 8.47 -2.75 16.24
CA ARG A 170 7.62 -2.50 15.08
C ARG A 170 7.77 -3.61 14.05
N ILE A 171 9.00 -4.03 13.76
CA ILE A 171 9.29 -5.14 12.85
C ILE A 171 8.59 -6.43 13.32
N ALA A 172 8.57 -6.70 14.63
CA ALA A 172 7.90 -7.85 15.23
C ALA A 172 6.36 -7.84 15.04
N GLN A 173 5.76 -6.71 14.67
CA GLN A 173 4.31 -6.59 14.41
C GLN A 173 3.93 -6.89 12.95
N PHE A 174 4.90 -6.95 12.04
CA PHE A 174 4.61 -7.28 10.64
C PHE A 174 4.25 -8.75 10.49
N ALA A 175 3.24 -9.01 9.65
CA ALA A 175 2.89 -10.37 9.27
C ALA A 175 4.00 -10.96 8.39
N LEU A 176 4.47 -12.16 8.73
CA LEU A 176 5.38 -12.90 7.88
C LEU A 176 4.63 -13.58 6.73
N VAL A 177 5.30 -13.75 5.61
CA VAL A 177 4.84 -14.58 4.51
C VAL A 177 5.68 -15.86 4.46
N SER A 178 5.01 -17.01 4.32
CA SER A 178 5.65 -18.30 4.05
C SER A 178 5.57 -18.58 2.57
N LEU A 179 6.69 -18.95 1.99
CA LEU A 179 6.84 -19.30 0.58
C LEU A 179 7.18 -20.78 0.43
N ASP A 180 6.73 -21.39 -0.65
CA ASP A 180 7.23 -22.72 -1.05
C ASP A 180 8.64 -22.62 -1.67
N ASN A 181 9.21 -23.75 -2.07
CA ASN A 181 10.57 -23.81 -2.63
C ASN A 181 10.70 -23.08 -3.98
N GLU A 182 9.60 -22.83 -4.68
CA GLU A 182 9.54 -22.12 -5.97
C GLU A 182 9.27 -20.63 -5.80
N GLY A 183 8.98 -20.19 -4.56
CA GLY A 183 8.73 -18.79 -4.21
C GLY A 183 7.26 -18.39 -4.24
N PHE A 184 6.34 -19.35 -4.30
CA PHE A 184 4.91 -19.05 -4.22
C PHE A 184 4.41 -18.92 -2.79
N LEU A 185 3.47 -18.00 -2.59
CA LEU A 185 2.85 -17.75 -1.29
C LEU A 185 2.06 -18.98 -0.81
N GLU A 186 2.35 -19.43 0.41
CA GLU A 186 1.58 -20.47 1.09
C GLU A 186 0.74 -19.92 2.24
N LYS A 187 1.31 -19.03 3.06
CA LYS A 187 0.69 -18.52 4.29
C LYS A 187 1.08 -17.07 4.56
N ILE A 188 0.21 -16.39 5.29
CA ILE A 188 0.50 -15.12 5.96
C ILE A 188 0.31 -15.36 7.45
N ILE A 189 1.35 -15.12 8.24
CA ILE A 189 1.43 -15.43 9.67
C ILE A 189 1.39 -14.12 10.45
N GLU A 190 0.27 -13.86 11.11
CA GLU A 190 0.09 -12.66 11.93
C GLU A 190 0.86 -12.78 13.24
N LYS A 191 1.78 -11.85 13.48
CA LYS A 191 2.51 -11.69 14.77
C LYS A 191 3.09 -12.98 15.33
N PRO A 192 3.90 -13.72 14.59
CA PRO A 192 4.53 -14.93 15.10
C PRO A 192 5.47 -14.59 16.25
N SER A 193 5.64 -15.53 17.21
CA SER A 193 6.70 -15.39 18.21
C SER A 193 8.08 -15.43 17.53
N VAL A 194 9.11 -14.88 18.19
CA VAL A 194 10.48 -14.91 17.66
C VAL A 194 10.95 -16.35 17.37
N ILE A 195 10.60 -17.29 18.25
CA ILE A 195 10.95 -18.71 18.09
C ILE A 195 10.21 -19.33 16.91
N ASP A 196 8.89 -19.10 16.80
CA ASP A 196 8.10 -19.66 15.73
C ASP A 196 8.45 -19.06 14.38
N SER A 197 8.91 -17.81 14.35
CA SER A 197 9.27 -17.12 13.11
C SER A 197 10.40 -17.84 12.33
N GLN A 198 11.33 -18.50 13.04
CA GLN A 198 12.44 -19.22 12.42
C GLN A 198 11.99 -20.33 11.46
N ARG A 199 10.78 -20.88 11.63
CA ARG A 199 10.21 -21.91 10.74
C ARG A 199 9.73 -21.39 9.39
N TYR A 200 9.66 -20.07 9.24
CA TYR A 200 9.13 -19.40 8.04
C TYR A 200 10.21 -18.70 7.22
N LYS A 201 11.46 -19.02 7.48
CA LYS A 201 12.56 -18.58 6.65
C LYS A 201 12.47 -19.22 5.27
N ASP A 202 12.76 -18.43 4.24
CA ASP A 202 12.82 -18.91 2.87
C ASP A 202 14.14 -19.66 2.59
N LYS A 203 14.33 -20.10 1.35
CA LYS A 203 15.55 -20.80 0.89
C LYS A 203 16.85 -19.98 1.01
N GLU A 204 16.75 -18.68 1.21
CA GLU A 204 17.87 -17.77 1.42
C GLU A 204 18.10 -17.46 2.93
N ASP A 205 17.46 -18.23 3.82
CA ASP A 205 17.48 -18.07 5.28
C ASP A 205 16.91 -16.73 5.75
N LYS A 206 15.97 -16.12 4.98
CA LYS A 206 15.38 -14.80 5.25
C LYS A 206 13.93 -14.91 5.68
N LEU A 207 13.53 -14.05 6.61
CA LEU A 207 12.13 -13.83 6.95
C LEU A 207 11.54 -12.78 6.00
N ARG A 208 10.38 -13.07 5.42
CA ARG A 208 9.76 -12.25 4.39
C ARG A 208 8.46 -11.58 4.87
N VAL A 209 8.25 -10.35 4.40
CA VAL A 209 7.04 -9.56 4.64
C VAL A 209 6.56 -8.92 3.31
N SER A 210 5.25 -8.65 3.19
CA SER A 210 4.69 -8.14 1.92
C SER A 210 4.67 -6.62 1.81
N MET A 211 4.77 -5.90 2.91
CA MET A 211 4.57 -4.44 2.99
C MET A 211 3.31 -3.93 2.25
N ASN A 212 2.30 -4.81 2.05
CA ASN A 212 1.01 -4.52 1.43
C ASN A 212 1.08 -3.93 0.00
N VAL A 213 1.98 -4.45 -0.82
CA VAL A 213 2.01 -4.15 -2.25
C VAL A 213 1.90 -5.42 -3.08
N PHE A 214 0.89 -5.48 -3.95
CA PHE A 214 0.48 -6.67 -4.67
C PHE A 214 0.14 -6.35 -6.13
N LYS A 215 0.41 -7.29 -7.02
CA LYS A 215 -0.12 -7.33 -8.39
C LYS A 215 -1.22 -8.36 -8.47
N PHE A 216 -2.32 -8.05 -9.14
CA PHE A 216 -3.40 -8.97 -9.43
C PHE A 216 -3.80 -8.94 -10.90
N ASN A 217 -4.19 -10.09 -11.42
CA ASN A 217 -5.03 -10.21 -12.59
C ASN A 217 -6.48 -10.08 -12.12
N GLY A 218 -7.20 -9.06 -12.59
CA GLY A 218 -8.54 -8.74 -12.12
C GLY A 218 -9.53 -9.90 -12.29
N ALA A 219 -9.51 -10.59 -13.43
CA ALA A 219 -10.41 -11.71 -13.68
C ALA A 219 -10.16 -12.89 -12.73
N MET A 220 -8.92 -13.14 -12.34
CA MET A 220 -8.59 -14.22 -11.40
C MET A 220 -8.89 -13.88 -9.94
N PHE A 221 -8.82 -12.60 -9.57
CA PHE A 221 -8.91 -12.16 -8.17
C PHE A 221 -10.30 -11.64 -7.78
N GLN A 222 -11.17 -11.32 -8.74
CA GLN A 222 -12.45 -10.65 -8.50
C GLN A 222 -13.34 -11.42 -7.51
N ASP A 223 -13.52 -12.72 -7.69
CA ASP A 223 -14.41 -13.52 -6.84
C ASP A 223 -13.94 -13.54 -5.38
N TYR A 224 -12.62 -13.51 -5.15
CA TYR A 224 -12.05 -13.47 -3.80
C TYR A 224 -12.21 -12.12 -3.11
N ILE A 225 -12.23 -11.04 -3.88
CA ILE A 225 -12.53 -9.69 -3.36
C ILE A 225 -14.01 -9.58 -3.02
N ASP A 226 -14.90 -9.97 -3.92
CA ASP A 226 -16.36 -9.88 -3.74
C ASP A 226 -16.81 -10.71 -2.53
N ASN A 227 -16.25 -11.91 -2.35
CA ASN A 227 -16.57 -12.85 -1.28
C ASN A 227 -15.61 -12.75 -0.06
N CYS A 228 -14.80 -11.68 0.05
CA CYS A 228 -13.88 -11.53 1.16
C CYS A 228 -14.64 -11.53 2.51
N PRO A 229 -14.34 -12.47 3.43
CA PRO A 229 -15.00 -12.53 4.72
C PRO A 229 -14.58 -11.37 5.63
N VAL A 230 -15.44 -11.03 6.57
CA VAL A 230 -15.12 -10.05 7.61
C VAL A 230 -14.22 -10.69 8.66
N SER A 231 -13.08 -10.09 8.92
CA SER A 231 -12.16 -10.50 9.99
C SER A 231 -12.85 -10.36 11.36
N ALA A 232 -12.98 -11.44 12.11
CA ALA A 232 -13.58 -11.41 13.44
C ALA A 232 -12.81 -10.50 14.41
N LYS A 233 -11.49 -10.37 14.21
CA LYS A 233 -10.60 -9.58 15.09
C LYS A 233 -10.68 -8.09 14.82
N ARG A 234 -10.70 -7.69 13.55
CA ARG A 234 -10.66 -6.26 13.13
C ARG A 234 -12.01 -5.73 12.72
N ASN A 235 -12.98 -6.63 12.49
CA ASN A 235 -14.29 -6.31 11.92
C ASN A 235 -14.16 -5.54 10.57
N GLU A 236 -13.24 -6.00 9.71
CA GLU A 236 -12.91 -5.42 8.42
C GLU A 236 -12.73 -6.52 7.38
N LYS A 237 -12.94 -6.21 6.09
CA LYS A 237 -12.56 -7.05 4.95
C LYS A 237 -11.13 -6.70 4.54
N GLU A 238 -10.21 -7.61 4.77
CA GLU A 238 -8.78 -7.36 4.59
C GLU A 238 -8.25 -7.99 3.30
N LEU A 239 -7.50 -7.24 2.52
CA LEU A 239 -6.90 -7.70 1.26
C LEU A 239 -6.03 -8.97 1.44
N PRO A 240 -5.19 -9.11 2.49
CA PRO A 240 -4.47 -10.36 2.76
C PRO A 240 -5.39 -11.57 2.97
N THR A 241 -6.61 -11.38 3.49
CA THR A 241 -7.58 -12.47 3.67
C THR A 241 -8.11 -12.97 2.32
N ALA A 242 -8.49 -12.05 1.41
CA ALA A 242 -8.91 -12.40 0.06
C ALA A 242 -7.79 -13.12 -0.70
N LEU A 243 -6.55 -12.62 -0.58
CA LEU A 243 -5.36 -13.23 -1.16
C LEU A 243 -5.14 -14.66 -0.68
N LEU A 244 -5.22 -14.90 0.64
CA LEU A 244 -5.05 -16.24 1.21
C LEU A 244 -6.17 -17.19 0.80
N ASN A 245 -7.41 -16.73 0.59
CA ASN A 245 -8.48 -17.57 0.08
C ASN A 245 -8.19 -18.03 -1.35
N MET A 246 -7.66 -17.14 -2.20
CA MET A 246 -7.21 -17.53 -3.55
C MET A 246 -6.08 -18.57 -3.49
N VAL A 247 -5.07 -18.36 -2.64
CA VAL A 247 -3.94 -19.30 -2.49
C VAL A 247 -4.38 -20.67 -1.98
N LYS A 248 -5.38 -20.74 -1.09
CA LYS A 248 -5.92 -22.01 -0.57
C LYS A 248 -6.62 -22.82 -1.65
N GLU A 249 -7.36 -22.17 -2.52
CA GLU A 249 -8.10 -22.83 -3.61
C GLU A 249 -7.19 -23.12 -4.81
N ASN A 250 -6.26 -22.21 -5.09
CA ASN A 250 -5.35 -22.29 -6.23
C ASN A 250 -3.90 -22.16 -5.74
N LYS A 251 -3.27 -23.30 -5.44
CA LYS A 251 -1.86 -23.32 -5.07
C LYS A 251 -1.00 -22.70 -6.18
N GLN A 252 0.10 -22.07 -5.80
CA GLN A 252 1.01 -21.41 -6.74
C GLN A 252 0.37 -20.30 -7.58
N SER A 253 -0.74 -19.73 -7.11
CA SER A 253 -1.42 -18.65 -7.80
C SER A 253 -0.78 -17.27 -7.59
N VAL A 254 0.10 -17.11 -6.59
CA VAL A 254 0.72 -15.84 -6.24
C VAL A 254 2.21 -16.03 -5.97
N ILE A 255 3.06 -15.39 -6.76
CA ILE A 255 4.52 -15.46 -6.61
C ILE A 255 5.05 -14.29 -5.78
N GLY A 256 6.01 -14.55 -4.89
CA GLY A 256 6.78 -13.52 -4.18
C GLY A 256 8.01 -13.10 -4.96
N ILE A 257 8.17 -11.83 -5.23
CA ILE A 257 9.36 -11.25 -5.86
C ILE A 257 10.31 -10.81 -4.73
N PRO A 258 11.46 -11.48 -4.54
CA PRO A 258 12.35 -11.18 -3.43
C PRO A 258 13.06 -9.84 -3.63
N ILE A 259 13.10 -9.02 -2.57
CA ILE A 259 13.86 -7.77 -2.54
C ILE A 259 14.37 -7.51 -1.13
N SER A 260 15.54 -6.87 -1.02
CA SER A 260 16.15 -6.50 0.27
C SER A 260 16.37 -4.99 0.31
N GLU A 261 15.37 -4.25 0.76
CA GLU A 261 15.41 -2.79 0.89
C GLU A 261 14.50 -2.32 2.02
N HIS A 262 14.67 -1.08 2.42
CA HIS A 262 13.76 -0.43 3.36
C HIS A 262 12.54 0.15 2.61
N VAL A 263 11.35 -0.01 3.21
CA VAL A 263 10.11 0.65 2.76
C VAL A 263 9.70 1.67 3.82
N PRO A 264 9.99 2.95 3.63
CA PRO A 264 9.53 3.99 4.55
C PRO A 264 8.01 4.00 4.70
N ASP A 265 7.53 4.19 5.92
CA ASP A 265 6.10 4.14 6.25
C ASP A 265 5.74 5.30 7.18
N LEU A 266 4.64 5.98 6.87
CA LEU A 266 4.10 7.08 7.67
C LEU A 266 2.90 6.59 8.48
N THR A 267 3.17 5.97 9.62
CA THR A 267 2.13 5.42 10.50
C THR A 267 1.73 6.36 11.63
N SER A 268 2.68 7.04 12.26
CA SER A 268 2.50 7.91 13.41
C SER A 268 3.27 9.23 13.24
N LYS A 269 3.09 10.18 14.17
CA LYS A 269 3.75 11.49 14.11
C LYS A 269 5.27 11.40 14.19
N GLU A 270 5.79 10.42 14.89
CA GLU A 270 7.21 10.16 15.04
C GLU A 270 7.88 9.82 13.69
N ASP A 271 7.13 9.18 12.79
CA ASP A 271 7.62 8.79 11.47
C ASP A 271 7.86 10.00 10.55
N ILE A 272 7.20 11.14 10.80
CA ILE A 272 7.33 12.35 9.96
C ILE A 272 8.78 12.82 9.87
N ALA A 273 9.47 12.91 11.01
CA ALA A 273 10.85 13.35 11.04
C ALA A 273 11.82 12.35 10.39
N ILE A 274 11.53 11.05 10.53
CA ILE A 274 12.33 9.97 9.94
C ILE A 274 12.17 10.00 8.42
N LEU A 275 10.93 10.07 7.94
CA LEU A 275 10.61 10.11 6.53
C LEU A 275 11.15 11.37 5.85
N LYS A 276 11.10 12.53 6.53
CA LYS A 276 11.70 13.77 6.03
C LYS A 276 13.19 13.61 5.74
N LYS A 277 13.95 13.04 6.69
CA LYS A 277 15.40 12.77 6.51
C LYS A 277 15.67 11.79 5.37
N TYR A 278 14.81 10.78 5.22
CA TYR A 278 14.90 9.83 4.11
C TYR A 278 14.70 10.54 2.76
N ILE A 279 13.66 11.35 2.64
CA ILE A 279 13.38 12.13 1.42
C ILE A 279 14.51 13.10 1.08
N GLU A 280 15.03 13.83 2.04
CA GLU A 280 16.14 14.77 1.86
C GLU A 280 17.40 14.07 1.32
N LYS A 281 17.59 12.79 1.66
CA LYS A 281 18.74 12.00 1.20
C LYS A 281 18.52 11.36 -0.17
N GLU A 282 17.35 10.73 -0.39
CA GLU A 282 17.12 9.85 -1.54
C GLU A 282 16.48 10.58 -2.74
N TYR A 283 15.88 11.77 -2.54
CA TYR A 283 15.17 12.52 -3.58
C TYR A 283 15.74 13.94 -3.80
N VAL A 284 17.07 14.07 -3.78
CA VAL A 284 17.77 15.37 -3.93
C VAL A 284 17.38 16.04 -5.26
N ASP A 285 17.30 15.27 -6.34
CA ASP A 285 17.08 15.76 -7.70
C ASP A 285 15.77 15.19 -8.27
N MET A 286 14.64 15.33 -7.54
CA MET A 286 13.34 14.87 -8.01
C MET A 286 12.92 15.65 -9.27
N ASN A 287 13.04 15.03 -10.44
CA ASN A 287 12.64 15.58 -11.72
C ASN A 287 11.53 14.72 -12.37
N TRP A 288 10.40 15.34 -12.69
CA TRP A 288 9.25 14.67 -13.29
C TRP A 288 9.41 14.40 -14.82
N ASP A 289 10.38 15.01 -15.47
CA ASP A 289 10.65 14.85 -16.91
C ASP A 289 11.30 13.50 -17.25
#